data_6b95da63251ccc40009aac9f3dd41004
#
_entry.id   6b95da63251ccc40009aac9f3dd41004
#
_cell.length_a   1.000
_cell.length_b   1.000
_cell.length_c   1.000
_cell.angle_alpha   90.00
_cell.angle_beta   90.00
_cell.angle_gamma   90.00
#
_symmetry.space_group_name_H-M   'P 1'
#
loop_
_entity.id
_entity.type
_entity.pdbx_description
1 polymer ?
#
loop_
_entity_poly.entity_id
_entity_poly.type
_entity_poly.pdbx_seq_one_letter_code
_entity_poly.pdbx_strand_id
1 'polypeptide(L)'
;MKARDLHHIPDVQNAPDARKLAIDQVGVKAIRHPVRIMERPSAERAPATVQHTIAMFNMYVGLPHQFKGTHMSRFVEILSAQERELTVESFQAMLKEMVGRLEAEEGRIEMSFPYFIEKKAPVSGVKSLMDYEVTFIGEIGKGKQSFAMKVLVPVTSLCPCSKKISDYGAHNQRSHVTVTAKTSDFVWIEEIVDLIEKQASSELYGLLKRPDEKFVTERAYDNPKFVEDMVRDVAVRLNKEERVLAYVVEAENFESIHNH
;
A
#
# COMPACT_ATOMS: atom_id res chain seq x y z
N MET A 1 30.33 41.20 -7.31
CA MET A 1 28.89 41.18 -6.88
C MET A 1 28.86 41.39 -5.39
N LYS A 2 28.30 42.49 -4.88
CA LYS A 2 28.17 42.74 -3.43
C LYS A 2 27.19 41.74 -2.87
N ALA A 3 27.52 41.09 -1.74
CA ALA A 3 26.59 40.27 -0.97
C ALA A 3 25.38 41.17 -0.59
N ARG A 4 24.26 40.94 -1.26
CA ARG A 4 22.98 41.58 -0.87
C ARG A 4 22.57 40.97 0.46
N ASP A 5 22.19 41.83 1.39
CA ASP A 5 21.62 41.46 2.70
C ASP A 5 20.49 40.44 2.51
N LEU A 6 20.77 39.19 2.82
CA LEU A 6 19.80 38.07 2.80
C LEU A 6 18.77 38.18 3.93
N HIS A 7 18.92 39.17 4.83
CA HIS A 7 18.07 39.34 6.02
C HIS A 7 16.71 40.03 5.77
N HIS A 8 16.35 40.36 4.52
CA HIS A 8 15.13 41.14 4.27
C HIS A 8 14.29 40.62 3.11
N ILE A 9 14.27 39.30 2.89
CA ILE A 9 13.35 38.66 1.92
C ILE A 9 12.02 38.44 2.65
N PRO A 10 10.92 39.13 2.27
CA PRO A 10 9.65 38.97 2.95
C PRO A 10 9.09 37.56 2.74
N ASP A 11 8.61 36.94 3.83
CA ASP A 11 7.87 35.68 3.79
C ASP A 11 6.44 35.91 3.30
N VAL A 12 6.27 35.82 1.98
CA VAL A 12 4.99 36.06 1.32
C VAL A 12 3.98 34.91 1.56
N GLN A 13 4.47 33.73 1.90
CA GLN A 13 3.62 32.55 2.10
C GLN A 13 2.84 32.65 3.41
N ASN A 14 3.43 33.24 4.45
CA ASN A 14 2.77 33.50 5.74
C ASN A 14 1.92 34.80 5.74
N ALA A 15 1.82 35.47 4.60
CA ALA A 15 0.97 36.69 4.52
C ALA A 15 -0.51 36.30 4.66
N PRO A 16 -1.36 37.20 5.23
CA PRO A 16 -2.79 36.99 5.32
C PRO A 16 -3.45 36.87 3.95
N ASP A 17 -4.45 35.99 3.82
CA ASP A 17 -5.28 35.85 2.63
C ASP A 17 -6.64 36.53 2.82
N ALA A 18 -6.99 37.45 1.89
CA ALA A 18 -8.21 38.21 1.96
C ALA A 18 -9.47 37.39 1.60
N ARG A 19 -9.33 36.30 0.89
CA ARG A 19 -10.44 35.43 0.41
C ARG A 19 -11.08 34.60 1.50
N LYS A 20 -10.36 34.34 2.60
CA LYS A 20 -10.83 33.58 3.77
C LYS A 20 -11.36 32.17 3.43
N LEU A 21 -10.72 31.48 2.48
CA LEU A 21 -11.03 30.11 2.09
C LEU A 21 -9.92 29.18 2.58
N ALA A 22 -10.28 28.15 3.36
CA ALA A 22 -9.35 27.08 3.70
C ALA A 22 -9.12 26.16 2.50
N ILE A 23 -7.97 25.48 2.48
CA ILE A 23 -7.65 24.43 1.50
C ILE A 23 -7.49 23.14 2.28
N ASP A 24 -8.26 22.10 1.92
CA ASP A 24 -8.25 20.82 2.63
C ASP A 24 -6.91 20.10 2.51
N GLN A 25 -6.28 20.15 1.34
CA GLN A 25 -4.98 19.50 1.11
C GLN A 25 -4.11 20.36 0.17
N VAL A 26 -2.94 20.73 0.66
CA VAL A 26 -1.88 21.39 -0.12
C VAL A 26 -0.55 20.71 0.20
N GLY A 27 0.28 20.46 -0.81
CA GLY A 27 1.55 19.77 -0.56
C GLY A 27 2.27 19.35 -1.84
N VAL A 28 3.01 18.26 -1.75
CA VAL A 28 3.86 17.72 -2.83
C VAL A 28 3.40 16.31 -3.20
N LYS A 29 3.54 15.97 -4.49
CA LYS A 29 3.16 14.66 -5.02
C LYS A 29 4.30 14.02 -5.80
N ALA A 30 4.26 12.67 -5.83
CA ALA A 30 5.12 11.83 -6.66
C ALA A 30 6.62 12.04 -6.43
N ILE A 31 7.04 12.37 -5.19
CA ILE A 31 8.46 12.46 -4.85
C ILE A 31 8.99 11.04 -4.63
N ARG A 32 9.98 10.64 -5.44
CA ARG A 32 10.66 9.36 -5.27
C ARG A 32 11.79 9.48 -4.28
N HIS A 33 11.85 8.53 -3.34
CA HIS A 33 12.89 8.47 -2.32
C HIS A 33 13.31 7.02 -2.06
N PRO A 34 14.60 6.71 -1.93
CA PRO A 34 15.06 5.37 -1.58
C PRO A 34 14.74 5.06 -0.12
N VAL A 35 14.13 3.90 0.13
CA VAL A 35 13.74 3.46 1.47
C VAL A 35 14.17 2.01 1.72
N ARG A 36 14.20 1.62 2.98
CA ARG A 36 14.42 0.26 3.46
C ARG A 36 13.20 -0.18 4.25
N ILE A 37 12.60 -1.29 3.84
CA ILE A 37 11.40 -1.85 4.48
C ILE A 37 11.77 -3.16 5.16
N MET A 38 11.34 -3.33 6.41
CA MET A 38 11.60 -4.56 7.16
C MET A 38 10.79 -5.73 6.61
N GLU A 39 11.43 -6.87 6.41
CA GLU A 39 10.80 -8.12 5.99
C GLU A 39 10.43 -8.96 7.23
N ARG A 40 9.33 -9.70 7.14
CA ARG A 40 8.92 -10.63 8.18
C ARG A 40 9.99 -11.70 8.41
N PRO A 41 10.43 -11.94 9.66
CA PRO A 41 11.33 -13.06 9.96
C PRO A 41 10.70 -14.39 9.56
N SER A 42 11.49 -15.27 8.94
CA SER A 42 11.07 -16.63 8.62
C SER A 42 12.07 -17.64 9.19
N ALA A 43 11.70 -18.92 9.22
CA ALA A 43 12.61 -19.97 9.68
C ALA A 43 13.89 -20.06 8.82
N GLU A 44 13.83 -19.65 7.55
CA GLU A 44 14.95 -19.62 6.62
C GLU A 44 15.71 -18.26 6.64
N ARG A 45 15.13 -17.21 7.25
CA ARG A 45 15.64 -15.84 7.32
C ARG A 45 15.47 -15.28 8.73
N ALA A 46 16.33 -15.68 9.64
CA ALA A 46 16.46 -15.09 10.97
C ALA A 46 17.88 -14.54 11.11
N PRO A 47 18.10 -13.28 11.52
CA PRO A 47 17.13 -12.26 11.93
C PRO A 47 16.36 -11.61 10.77
N ALA A 48 15.41 -10.70 11.12
CA ALA A 48 14.69 -9.90 10.14
C ALA A 48 15.67 -9.22 9.17
N THR A 49 15.36 -9.32 7.88
CA THR A 49 16.11 -8.66 6.81
C THR A 49 15.40 -7.40 6.37
N VAL A 50 16.09 -6.54 5.64
CA VAL A 50 15.52 -5.32 5.08
C VAL A 50 15.58 -5.36 3.56
N GLN A 51 14.52 -4.92 2.94
CA GLN A 51 14.42 -4.79 1.50
C GLN A 51 14.63 -3.33 1.09
N HIS A 52 15.53 -3.12 0.14
CA HIS A 52 15.76 -1.81 -0.47
C HIS A 52 14.79 -1.60 -1.62
N THR A 53 14.04 -0.49 -1.59
CA THR A 53 13.09 -0.15 -2.65
C THR A 53 13.06 1.37 -2.88
N ILE A 54 12.34 1.80 -3.90
CA ILE A 54 12.08 3.21 -4.15
C ILE A 54 10.61 3.46 -3.86
N ALA A 55 10.35 4.28 -2.85
CA ALA A 55 8.99 4.70 -2.52
C ALA A 55 8.64 6.02 -3.20
N MET A 56 7.37 6.16 -3.55
CA MET A 56 6.77 7.39 -4.05
C MET A 56 5.93 8.01 -2.94
N PHE A 57 6.27 9.25 -2.58
CA PHE A 57 5.61 9.99 -1.51
C PHE A 57 4.66 11.04 -2.06
N ASN A 58 3.46 11.08 -1.49
CA ASN A 58 2.52 12.20 -1.55
C ASN A 58 2.36 12.73 -0.13
N MET A 59 2.58 14.02 0.08
CA MET A 59 2.60 14.64 1.41
C MET A 59 1.76 15.91 1.39
N TYR A 60 0.79 16.00 2.29
CA TYR A 60 -0.19 17.07 2.33
C TYR A 60 -0.42 17.58 3.74
N VAL A 61 -0.76 18.86 3.85
CA VAL A 61 -1.30 19.48 5.06
C VAL A 61 -2.54 20.28 4.74
N GLY A 62 -3.41 20.46 5.73
CA GLY A 62 -4.48 21.45 5.65
C GLY A 62 -3.91 22.88 5.73
N LEU A 63 -4.41 23.78 4.90
CA LEU A 63 -4.05 25.20 4.94
C LEU A 63 -5.24 26.01 5.46
N PRO A 64 -5.15 26.56 6.69
CA PRO A 64 -6.18 27.40 7.27
C PRO A 64 -6.43 28.68 6.44
N HIS A 65 -7.64 29.19 6.49
CA HIS A 65 -8.09 30.32 5.67
C HIS A 65 -7.32 31.64 5.90
N GLN A 66 -6.61 31.77 7.00
CA GLN A 66 -5.83 32.97 7.33
C GLN A 66 -4.47 33.01 6.64
N PHE A 67 -3.95 31.90 6.13
CA PHE A 67 -2.63 31.83 5.48
C PHE A 67 -2.76 31.80 3.95
N LYS A 68 -1.85 32.51 3.28
CA LYS A 68 -1.80 32.56 1.82
C LYS A 68 -1.21 31.31 1.19
N GLY A 69 -0.27 30.65 1.85
CA GLY A 69 0.41 29.47 1.32
C GLY A 69 1.20 28.71 2.38
N THR A 70 1.86 27.63 1.95
CA THR A 70 2.76 26.84 2.78
C THR A 70 4.13 26.68 2.10
N HIS A 71 5.17 26.36 2.87
CA HIS A 71 6.55 26.25 2.39
C HIS A 71 6.81 24.85 1.80
N MET A 72 6.74 24.72 0.48
CA MET A 72 6.93 23.44 -0.23
C MET A 72 8.30 22.79 0.02
N SER A 73 9.37 23.58 0.20
CA SER A 73 10.71 23.08 0.51
C SER A 73 10.77 22.28 1.82
N ARG A 74 9.94 22.65 2.80
CA ARG A 74 9.89 21.95 4.11
C ARG A 74 9.48 20.48 3.98
N PHE A 75 8.60 20.13 3.04
CA PHE A 75 8.23 18.72 2.77
C PHE A 75 9.46 17.91 2.32
N VAL A 76 10.25 18.48 1.40
CA VAL A 76 11.45 17.82 0.87
C VAL A 76 12.53 17.72 1.93
N GLU A 77 12.71 18.76 2.76
CA GLU A 77 13.66 18.76 3.88
C GLU A 77 13.31 17.67 4.90
N ILE A 78 12.02 17.52 5.25
CA ILE A 78 11.53 16.49 6.18
C ILE A 78 11.86 15.12 5.61
N LEU A 79 11.52 14.86 4.34
CA LEU A 79 11.79 13.58 3.70
C LEU A 79 13.29 13.29 3.61
N SER A 80 14.12 14.30 3.32
CA SER A 80 15.58 14.15 3.20
C SER A 80 16.28 13.94 4.54
N ALA A 81 15.68 14.39 5.64
CA ALA A 81 16.21 14.24 6.99
C ALA A 81 15.90 12.86 7.61
N GLN A 82 14.95 12.12 7.04
CA GLN A 82 14.56 10.82 7.59
C GLN A 82 15.64 9.76 7.38
N GLU A 83 15.77 8.86 8.33
CA GLU A 83 16.51 7.62 8.12
C GLU A 83 15.84 6.80 7.01
N ARG A 84 16.66 6.15 6.19
CA ARG A 84 16.14 5.36 5.06
C ARG A 84 15.36 4.12 5.49
N GLU A 85 15.53 3.66 6.74
CA GLU A 85 14.81 2.53 7.30
C GLU A 85 13.48 2.99 7.87
N LEU A 86 12.38 2.57 7.22
CA LEU A 86 11.04 2.97 7.57
C LEU A 86 10.31 1.83 8.27
N THR A 87 9.96 2.08 9.53
CA THR A 87 8.99 1.32 10.32
C THR A 87 7.68 2.10 10.40
N VAL A 88 6.64 1.48 10.94
CA VAL A 88 5.36 2.18 11.19
C VAL A 88 5.57 3.35 12.16
N GLU A 89 6.41 3.17 13.17
CA GLU A 89 6.71 4.19 14.18
C GLU A 89 7.46 5.38 13.58
N SER A 90 8.51 5.13 12.76
CA SER A 90 9.27 6.20 12.10
C SER A 90 8.43 6.93 11.07
N PHE A 91 7.53 6.23 10.36
CA PHE A 91 6.57 6.82 9.42
C PHE A 91 5.56 7.72 10.16
N GLN A 92 5.06 7.28 11.31
CA GLN A 92 4.18 8.09 12.16
C GLN A 92 4.89 9.29 12.78
N ALA A 93 6.17 9.16 13.14
CA ALA A 93 6.99 10.27 13.63
C ALA A 93 7.21 11.32 12.53
N MET A 94 7.52 10.91 11.30
CA MET A 94 7.64 11.79 10.13
C MET A 94 6.36 12.59 9.89
N LEU A 95 5.19 11.96 10.02
CA LEU A 95 3.90 12.63 9.88
C LEU A 95 3.69 13.71 10.94
N LYS A 96 4.06 13.44 12.21
CA LYS A 96 4.00 14.43 13.31
C LYS A 96 4.97 15.60 13.05
N GLU A 97 6.20 15.28 12.63
CA GLU A 97 7.19 16.29 12.27
C GLU A 97 6.69 17.20 11.16
N MET A 98 6.07 16.61 10.11
CA MET A 98 5.52 17.35 8.99
C MET A 98 4.46 18.35 9.45
N VAL A 99 3.48 17.91 10.20
CA VAL A 99 2.39 18.77 10.71
C VAL A 99 2.96 19.88 11.61
N GLY A 100 3.90 19.54 12.51
CA GLY A 100 4.54 20.53 13.39
C GLY A 100 5.37 21.57 12.64
N ARG A 101 6.25 21.14 11.71
CA ARG A 101 7.12 22.07 10.95
C ARG A 101 6.35 22.97 9.97
N LEU A 102 5.19 22.52 9.50
CA LEU A 102 4.32 23.27 8.60
C LEU A 102 3.22 24.05 9.35
N GLU A 103 3.23 24.00 10.68
CA GLU A 103 2.28 24.71 11.55
C GLU A 103 0.81 24.41 11.17
N ALA A 104 0.54 23.14 10.81
CA ALA A 104 -0.76 22.66 10.39
C ALA A 104 -1.46 21.86 11.50
N GLU A 105 -2.80 21.79 11.45
CA GLU A 105 -3.60 20.97 12.36
C GLU A 105 -3.89 19.59 11.77
N GLU A 106 -3.85 19.48 10.44
CA GLU A 106 -4.14 18.26 9.70
C GLU A 106 -3.03 17.96 8.72
N GLY A 107 -2.75 16.68 8.51
CA GLY A 107 -1.74 16.22 7.56
C GLY A 107 -1.98 14.79 7.12
N ARG A 108 -1.50 14.50 5.91
CA ARG A 108 -1.56 13.16 5.29
C ARG A 108 -0.28 12.86 4.55
N ILE A 109 0.25 11.66 4.76
CA ILE A 109 1.36 11.11 3.98
C ILE A 109 0.91 9.79 3.38
N GLU A 110 1.10 9.63 2.08
CA GLU A 110 0.99 8.36 1.37
C GLU A 110 2.38 7.99 0.85
N MET A 111 2.81 6.77 1.12
CA MET A 111 4.07 6.21 0.67
C MET A 111 3.80 4.90 -0.06
N SER A 112 3.91 4.91 -1.39
CA SER A 112 3.68 3.73 -2.24
C SER A 112 5.01 3.16 -2.72
N PHE A 113 5.16 1.84 -2.66
CA PHE A 113 6.38 1.14 -3.07
C PHE A 113 6.11 -0.29 -3.53
N PRO A 114 6.91 -0.83 -4.45
CA PRO A 114 6.94 -2.26 -4.74
C PRO A 114 7.61 -3.01 -3.59
N TYR A 115 6.95 -4.07 -3.14
CA TYR A 115 7.45 -4.98 -2.11
C TYR A 115 7.58 -6.39 -2.69
N PHE A 116 8.72 -7.04 -2.50
CA PHE A 116 9.01 -8.34 -3.09
C PHE A 116 8.95 -9.45 -2.04
N ILE A 117 8.26 -10.54 -2.38
CA ILE A 117 8.19 -11.75 -1.56
C ILE A 117 8.79 -12.92 -2.35
N GLU A 118 9.73 -13.65 -1.74
CA GLU A 118 10.21 -14.90 -2.31
C GLU A 118 9.14 -15.97 -2.18
N LYS A 119 8.63 -16.43 -3.31
CA LYS A 119 7.67 -17.52 -3.39
C LYS A 119 8.33 -18.82 -3.84
N LYS A 120 7.87 -19.91 -3.27
CA LYS A 120 8.32 -21.27 -3.61
C LYS A 120 7.22 -21.99 -4.38
N ALA A 121 7.53 -22.43 -5.59
CA ALA A 121 6.58 -23.16 -6.43
C ALA A 121 6.10 -24.45 -5.74
N PRO A 122 4.82 -24.82 -5.88
CA PRO A 122 4.15 -25.79 -5.00
C PRO A 122 4.65 -27.25 -5.16
N VAL A 123 5.19 -27.61 -6.31
CA VAL A 123 5.64 -29.00 -6.59
C VAL A 123 7.14 -29.05 -6.77
N SER A 124 7.70 -28.23 -7.65
CA SER A 124 9.15 -28.23 -7.94
C SER A 124 9.98 -27.59 -6.85
N GLY A 125 9.38 -26.74 -6.03
CA GLY A 125 10.09 -26.00 -5.00
C GLY A 125 11.02 -24.89 -5.53
N VAL A 126 10.97 -24.58 -6.83
CA VAL A 126 11.78 -23.49 -7.40
C VAL A 126 11.36 -22.16 -6.79
N LYS A 127 12.35 -21.36 -6.40
CA LYS A 127 12.14 -20.05 -5.79
C LYS A 127 12.15 -18.95 -6.83
N SER A 128 11.29 -17.96 -6.63
CA SER A 128 11.25 -16.74 -7.44
C SER A 128 10.69 -15.58 -6.63
N LEU A 129 11.07 -14.35 -7.00
CA LEU A 129 10.48 -13.16 -6.43
C LEU A 129 9.16 -12.83 -7.14
N MET A 130 8.20 -12.36 -6.36
CA MET A 130 6.95 -11.78 -6.84
C MET A 130 6.75 -10.43 -6.17
N ASP A 131 6.36 -9.43 -6.95
CA ASP A 131 6.15 -8.06 -6.48
C ASP A 131 4.68 -7.79 -6.13
N TYR A 132 4.50 -6.94 -5.13
CA TYR A 132 3.22 -6.46 -4.62
C TYR A 132 3.27 -4.95 -4.49
N GLU A 133 2.18 -4.28 -4.80
CA GLU A 133 2.06 -2.84 -4.57
C GLU A 133 1.56 -2.58 -3.15
N VAL A 134 2.36 -1.87 -2.38
CA VAL A 134 2.05 -1.51 -1.00
C VAL A 134 2.01 0.00 -0.84
N THR A 135 1.01 0.50 -0.09
CA THR A 135 0.95 1.92 0.29
C THR A 135 0.73 2.04 1.79
N PHE A 136 1.61 2.76 2.46
CA PHE A 136 1.38 3.22 3.83
C PHE A 136 0.69 4.57 3.79
N ILE A 137 -0.37 4.72 4.59
CA ILE A 137 -1.19 5.91 4.67
C ILE A 137 -1.22 6.37 6.11
N GLY A 138 -0.64 7.53 6.39
CA GLY A 138 -0.68 8.16 7.70
C GLY A 138 -1.51 9.43 7.64
N GLU A 139 -2.35 9.64 8.65
CA GLU A 139 -3.19 10.82 8.77
C GLU A 139 -3.14 11.36 10.20
N ILE A 140 -3.09 12.69 10.31
CA ILE A 140 -3.34 13.42 11.55
C ILE A 140 -4.49 14.40 11.29
N GLY A 141 -5.47 14.40 12.17
CA GLY A 141 -6.57 15.36 12.15
C GLY A 141 -7.32 15.35 13.47
N LYS A 142 -7.78 16.53 13.93
CA LYS A 142 -8.51 16.70 15.19
C LYS A 142 -7.78 16.09 16.39
N GLY A 143 -6.44 16.20 16.42
CA GLY A 143 -5.58 15.66 17.47
C GLY A 143 -5.44 14.13 17.48
N LYS A 144 -5.98 13.41 16.50
CA LYS A 144 -5.87 11.95 16.38
C LYS A 144 -4.96 11.58 15.23
N GLN A 145 -4.09 10.61 15.47
CA GLN A 145 -3.26 10.01 14.43
C GLN A 145 -3.82 8.65 14.04
N SER A 146 -3.76 8.32 12.77
CA SER A 146 -4.11 7.00 12.25
C SER A 146 -3.09 6.52 11.23
N PHE A 147 -2.97 5.21 11.13
CA PHE A 147 -2.18 4.50 10.14
C PHE A 147 -3.06 3.48 9.44
N ALA A 148 -2.91 3.37 8.13
CA ALA A 148 -3.49 2.29 7.35
C ALA A 148 -2.45 1.76 6.36
N MET A 149 -2.52 0.46 6.09
CA MET A 149 -1.72 -0.21 5.07
C MET A 149 -2.65 -0.69 3.96
N LYS A 150 -2.33 -0.30 2.73
CA LYS A 150 -3.00 -0.76 1.52
C LYS A 150 -2.08 -1.73 0.78
N VAL A 151 -2.57 -2.92 0.48
CA VAL A 151 -1.81 -3.96 -0.25
C VAL A 151 -2.66 -4.44 -1.42
N LEU A 152 -2.10 -4.40 -2.62
CA LEU A 152 -2.68 -4.98 -3.82
C LEU A 152 -2.02 -6.34 -4.07
N VAL A 153 -2.84 -7.39 -4.13
CA VAL A 153 -2.40 -8.77 -4.31
C VAL A 153 -3.01 -9.34 -5.59
N PRO A 154 -2.18 -9.63 -6.60
CA PRO A 154 -2.65 -10.31 -7.81
C PRO A 154 -2.85 -11.79 -7.53
N VAL A 155 -3.99 -12.33 -7.97
CA VAL A 155 -4.39 -13.73 -7.81
C VAL A 155 -5.07 -14.27 -9.06
N THR A 156 -5.34 -15.58 -9.09
CA THR A 156 -6.18 -16.19 -10.11
C THR A 156 -7.60 -16.38 -9.56
N SER A 157 -8.61 -16.03 -10.37
CA SER A 157 -9.99 -16.46 -10.17
C SER A 157 -10.48 -17.31 -11.35
N LEU A 158 -11.26 -18.33 -11.05
CA LEU A 158 -11.88 -19.23 -12.05
C LEU A 158 -13.39 -19.13 -11.89
N CYS A 159 -14.09 -18.91 -13.01
CA CYS A 159 -15.53 -18.65 -13.01
C CYS A 159 -16.34 -19.91 -12.67
N PRO A 160 -17.13 -19.91 -11.56
CA PRO A 160 -18.01 -21.03 -11.22
C PRO A 160 -19.11 -21.27 -12.24
N CYS A 161 -19.65 -20.21 -12.87
CA CYS A 161 -20.70 -20.33 -13.89
C CYS A 161 -20.20 -21.09 -15.11
N SER A 162 -19.07 -20.68 -15.69
CA SER A 162 -18.52 -21.32 -16.87
C SER A 162 -18.13 -22.77 -16.59
N LYS A 163 -17.59 -23.07 -15.39
CA LYS A 163 -17.31 -24.44 -14.95
C LYS A 163 -18.58 -25.32 -14.94
N LYS A 164 -19.74 -24.74 -14.59
CA LYS A 164 -20.99 -25.50 -14.45
C LYS A 164 -21.68 -25.76 -15.79
N ILE A 165 -21.53 -24.87 -16.78
CA ILE A 165 -22.27 -24.93 -18.04
C ILE A 165 -21.48 -25.46 -19.23
N SER A 166 -20.14 -25.43 -19.14
CA SER A 166 -19.24 -25.83 -20.22
C SER A 166 -18.82 -27.29 -20.09
N ASP A 167 -18.85 -28.03 -21.20
CA ASP A 167 -18.37 -29.41 -21.30
C ASP A 167 -16.83 -29.50 -21.33
N TYR A 168 -16.14 -28.38 -21.61
CA TYR A 168 -14.69 -28.37 -21.86
C TYR A 168 -13.87 -27.59 -20.81
N GLY A 169 -14.45 -27.24 -19.67
CA GLY A 169 -13.76 -26.55 -18.59
C GLY A 169 -14.34 -25.20 -18.24
N ALA A 170 -13.52 -24.30 -17.75
CA ALA A 170 -13.95 -22.97 -17.30
C ALA A 170 -12.90 -21.92 -17.67
N HIS A 171 -13.36 -20.70 -17.96
CA HIS A 171 -12.43 -19.59 -18.10
C HIS A 171 -11.90 -19.15 -16.75
N ASN A 172 -10.68 -18.67 -16.73
CA ASN A 172 -10.05 -18.03 -15.60
C ASN A 172 -9.46 -16.68 -16.02
N GLN A 173 -9.18 -15.85 -15.06
CA GLN A 173 -8.57 -14.55 -15.25
C GLN A 173 -7.69 -14.19 -14.07
N ARG A 174 -6.84 -13.18 -14.29
CA ARG A 174 -6.16 -12.49 -13.20
C ARG A 174 -7.14 -11.59 -12.47
N SER A 175 -7.01 -11.54 -11.15
CA SER A 175 -7.75 -10.62 -10.31
C SER A 175 -6.78 -9.84 -9.44
N HIS A 176 -7.05 -8.59 -9.21
CA HIS A 176 -6.37 -7.78 -8.23
C HIS A 176 -7.28 -7.63 -7.00
N VAL A 177 -6.83 -8.13 -5.87
CA VAL A 177 -7.52 -7.95 -4.59
C VAL A 177 -6.74 -6.92 -3.78
N THR A 178 -7.40 -5.81 -3.45
CA THR A 178 -6.81 -4.73 -2.68
C THR A 178 -7.44 -4.69 -1.30
N VAL A 179 -6.62 -4.78 -0.26
CA VAL A 179 -7.02 -4.57 1.13
C VAL A 179 -6.39 -3.28 1.64
N THR A 180 -7.22 -2.36 2.12
CA THR A 180 -6.76 -1.21 2.92
C THR A 180 -7.18 -1.47 4.35
N ALA A 181 -6.24 -1.75 5.24
CA ALA A 181 -6.51 -2.07 6.64
C ALA A 181 -5.97 -0.98 7.59
N LYS A 182 -6.82 -0.51 8.48
CA LYS A 182 -6.44 0.31 9.64
C LYS A 182 -6.23 -0.62 10.82
N THR A 183 -5.05 -0.59 11.43
CA THR A 183 -4.68 -1.53 12.48
C THR A 183 -4.40 -0.83 13.82
N SER A 184 -4.66 -1.55 14.92
CA SER A 184 -4.33 -1.10 16.28
C SER A 184 -2.89 -1.43 16.66
N ASP A 185 -2.31 -2.43 16.02
CA ASP A 185 -0.98 -2.95 16.29
C ASP A 185 -0.30 -3.32 14.97
N PHE A 186 0.98 -3.69 15.06
CA PHE A 186 1.79 -4.04 13.89
C PHE A 186 1.27 -5.29 13.17
N VAL A 187 1.13 -5.19 11.85
CA VAL A 187 0.79 -6.29 10.94
C VAL A 187 1.81 -6.32 9.80
N TRP A 188 2.38 -7.49 9.52
CA TRP A 188 3.31 -7.64 8.40
C TRP A 188 2.59 -7.58 7.05
N ILE A 189 3.27 -7.05 6.04
CA ILE A 189 2.76 -7.03 4.65
C ILE A 189 2.45 -8.46 4.19
N GLU A 190 3.33 -9.40 4.50
CA GLU A 190 3.18 -10.82 4.15
C GLU A 190 1.95 -11.47 4.80
N GLU A 191 1.52 -11.01 5.99
CA GLU A 191 0.29 -11.53 6.62
C GLU A 191 -0.96 -11.16 5.81
N ILE A 192 -1.01 -9.94 5.28
CA ILE A 192 -2.11 -9.50 4.40
C ILE A 192 -2.07 -10.23 3.06
N VAL A 193 -0.88 -10.40 2.47
CA VAL A 193 -0.71 -11.16 1.22
C VAL A 193 -1.16 -12.60 1.42
N ASP A 194 -0.65 -13.29 2.44
CA ASP A 194 -1.01 -14.67 2.78
C ASP A 194 -2.52 -14.84 3.01
N LEU A 195 -3.13 -13.86 3.71
CA LEU A 195 -4.56 -13.86 3.99
C LEU A 195 -5.36 -13.84 2.69
N ILE A 196 -5.02 -12.96 1.76
CA ILE A 196 -5.72 -12.79 0.48
C ILE A 196 -5.50 -14.01 -0.43
N GLU A 197 -4.26 -14.44 -0.62
CA GLU A 197 -3.92 -15.55 -1.52
C GLU A 197 -4.64 -16.84 -1.14
N LYS A 198 -4.80 -17.11 0.16
CA LYS A 198 -5.54 -18.29 0.66
C LYS A 198 -7.04 -18.26 0.35
N GLN A 199 -7.60 -17.12 0.00
CA GLN A 199 -9.02 -17.00 -0.37
C GLN A 199 -9.22 -17.05 -1.89
N ALA A 200 -8.17 -16.97 -2.70
CA ALA A 200 -8.24 -17.01 -4.17
C ALA A 200 -8.50 -18.42 -4.72
N SER A 201 -8.90 -18.52 -5.99
CA SER A 201 -8.92 -19.82 -6.69
C SER A 201 -7.53 -20.45 -6.73
N SER A 202 -6.52 -19.63 -6.99
CA SER A 202 -5.10 -19.98 -6.80
C SER A 202 -4.28 -18.69 -6.64
N GLU A 203 -3.19 -18.80 -5.87
CA GLU A 203 -2.14 -17.79 -5.84
C GLU A 203 -1.33 -17.77 -7.15
N LEU A 204 -0.56 -16.69 -7.36
CA LEU A 204 0.38 -16.53 -8.47
C LEU A 204 1.83 -16.78 -8.00
N TYR A 205 2.68 -17.09 -8.97
CA TYR A 205 4.11 -17.34 -8.76
C TYR A 205 4.92 -16.67 -9.89
N GLY A 206 6.08 -16.15 -9.57
CA GLY A 206 6.97 -15.56 -10.57
C GLY A 206 7.60 -16.59 -11.52
N LEU A 207 7.76 -17.86 -11.07
CA LEU A 207 8.33 -18.95 -11.86
C LEU A 207 7.66 -20.28 -11.52
N LEU A 208 7.20 -20.99 -12.55
CA LEU A 208 6.61 -22.33 -12.46
C LEU A 208 7.31 -23.27 -13.44
N LYS A 209 7.38 -24.56 -13.07
CA LYS A 209 7.72 -25.67 -13.96
C LYS A 209 6.45 -26.42 -14.35
N ARG A 210 6.51 -27.30 -15.34
CA ARG A 210 5.32 -28.04 -15.81
C ARG A 210 4.49 -28.75 -14.72
N PRO A 211 5.10 -29.42 -13.72
CA PRO A 211 4.34 -29.99 -12.61
C PRO A 211 3.61 -28.94 -11.77
N ASP A 212 4.23 -27.74 -11.62
CA ASP A 212 3.61 -26.64 -10.88
C ASP A 212 2.44 -26.03 -11.68
N GLU A 213 2.58 -25.87 -12.99
CA GLU A 213 1.50 -25.42 -13.88
C GLU A 213 0.28 -26.32 -13.77
N LYS A 214 0.50 -27.65 -13.82
CA LYS A 214 -0.56 -28.64 -13.62
C LYS A 214 -1.24 -28.42 -12.26
N PHE A 215 -0.47 -28.35 -11.19
CA PHE A 215 -0.99 -28.18 -9.83
C PHE A 215 -1.83 -26.89 -9.69
N VAL A 216 -1.32 -25.74 -10.15
CA VAL A 216 -2.00 -24.44 -10.07
C VAL A 216 -3.29 -24.44 -10.88
N THR A 217 -3.26 -25.06 -12.10
CA THR A 217 -4.44 -25.17 -12.96
C THR A 217 -5.53 -26.02 -12.32
N GLU A 218 -5.18 -27.20 -11.80
CA GLU A 218 -6.12 -28.09 -11.13
C GLU A 218 -6.67 -27.47 -9.84
N ARG A 219 -5.81 -26.84 -9.02
CA ARG A 219 -6.20 -26.13 -7.82
C ARG A 219 -7.21 -25.02 -8.11
N ALA A 220 -6.95 -24.20 -9.13
CA ALA A 220 -7.87 -23.15 -9.51
C ALA A 220 -9.22 -23.71 -9.98
N TYR A 221 -9.18 -24.80 -10.75
CA TYR A 221 -10.38 -25.48 -11.24
C TYR A 221 -11.22 -26.08 -10.11
N ASP A 222 -10.58 -26.64 -9.09
CA ASP A 222 -11.25 -27.23 -7.93
C ASP A 222 -11.78 -26.20 -6.94
N ASN A 223 -11.28 -24.96 -7.04
CA ASN A 223 -11.64 -23.87 -6.14
C ASN A 223 -12.22 -22.63 -6.89
N PRO A 224 -13.32 -22.80 -7.67
CA PRO A 224 -13.90 -21.68 -8.41
C PRO A 224 -14.50 -20.63 -7.47
N LYS A 225 -14.36 -19.34 -7.82
CA LYS A 225 -14.81 -18.21 -7.00
C LYS A 225 -15.41 -17.12 -7.86
N PHE A 226 -16.57 -16.60 -7.46
CA PHE A 226 -17.06 -15.31 -7.92
C PHE A 226 -16.24 -14.18 -7.29
N VAL A 227 -16.26 -13.00 -7.92
CA VAL A 227 -15.60 -11.81 -7.35
C VAL A 227 -16.19 -11.45 -5.99
N GLU A 228 -17.49 -11.62 -5.82
CA GLU A 228 -18.22 -11.40 -4.56
C GLU A 228 -17.81 -12.39 -3.48
N ASP A 229 -17.54 -13.65 -3.82
CA ASP A 229 -17.07 -14.66 -2.88
C ASP A 229 -15.66 -14.33 -2.40
N MET A 230 -14.79 -13.87 -3.31
CA MET A 230 -13.45 -13.40 -2.98
C MET A 230 -13.50 -12.28 -1.93
N VAL A 231 -14.31 -11.25 -2.18
CA VAL A 231 -14.48 -10.12 -1.23
C VAL A 231 -15.03 -10.59 0.11
N ARG A 232 -16.05 -11.45 0.10
CA ARG A 232 -16.66 -11.99 1.34
C ARG A 232 -15.69 -12.83 2.14
N ASP A 233 -14.93 -13.73 1.47
CA ASP A 233 -13.99 -14.63 2.14
C ASP A 233 -12.83 -13.85 2.77
N VAL A 234 -12.29 -12.85 2.06
CA VAL A 234 -11.27 -11.94 2.61
C VAL A 234 -11.84 -11.16 3.80
N ALA A 235 -13.05 -10.59 3.67
CA ALA A 235 -13.69 -9.83 4.74
C ALA A 235 -13.91 -10.69 6.00
N VAL A 236 -14.37 -11.94 5.84
CA VAL A 236 -14.54 -12.89 6.96
C VAL A 236 -13.23 -13.15 7.70
N ARG A 237 -12.09 -13.18 6.98
CA ARG A 237 -10.77 -13.35 7.59
C ARG A 237 -10.31 -12.09 8.31
N LEU A 238 -10.51 -10.92 7.72
CA LEU A 238 -10.18 -9.63 8.35
C LEU A 238 -11.00 -9.38 9.62
N ASN A 239 -12.27 -9.79 9.63
CA ASN A 239 -13.12 -9.71 10.83
C ASN A 239 -12.65 -10.58 12.00
N LYS A 240 -11.80 -11.59 11.76
CA LYS A 240 -11.21 -12.46 12.78
C LYS A 240 -9.83 -11.99 13.24
N GLU A 241 -9.25 -11.01 12.58
CA GLU A 241 -7.96 -10.45 12.94
C GLU A 241 -8.16 -9.31 13.94
N GLU A 242 -7.89 -9.56 15.22
CA GLU A 242 -8.15 -8.63 16.32
C GLU A 242 -7.39 -7.30 16.19
N ARG A 243 -6.27 -7.29 15.47
CA ARG A 243 -5.47 -6.08 15.22
C ARG A 243 -6.09 -5.17 14.16
N VAL A 244 -7.06 -5.65 13.36
CA VAL A 244 -7.72 -4.87 12.31
C VAL A 244 -8.92 -4.12 12.88
N LEU A 245 -8.85 -2.79 12.91
CA LEU A 245 -9.90 -1.91 13.43
C LEU A 245 -10.96 -1.58 12.38
N ALA A 246 -10.53 -1.41 11.14
CA ALA A 246 -11.38 -1.11 9.99
C ALA A 246 -10.66 -1.51 8.71
N TYR A 247 -11.43 -1.83 7.67
CA TYR A 247 -10.85 -2.18 6.36
C TYR A 247 -11.77 -1.82 5.21
N VAL A 248 -11.16 -1.73 4.03
CA VAL A 248 -11.83 -1.74 2.72
C VAL A 248 -11.24 -2.91 1.94
N VAL A 249 -12.11 -3.72 1.32
CA VAL A 249 -11.72 -4.79 0.39
C VAL A 249 -12.30 -4.47 -0.97
N GLU A 250 -11.44 -4.44 -1.97
CA GLU A 250 -11.78 -4.24 -3.37
C GLU A 250 -11.25 -5.43 -4.19
N ALA A 251 -12.03 -5.93 -5.13
CA ALA A 251 -11.57 -6.95 -6.08
C ALA A 251 -11.91 -6.53 -7.50
N GLU A 252 -10.91 -6.57 -8.37
CA GLU A 252 -11.02 -6.26 -9.79
C GLU A 252 -10.61 -7.48 -10.59
N ASN A 253 -11.53 -7.98 -11.43
CA ASN A 253 -11.27 -9.10 -12.32
C ASN A 253 -10.95 -8.59 -13.73
N PHE A 254 -9.81 -9.03 -14.27
CA PHE A 254 -9.48 -8.79 -15.69
C PHE A 254 -10.14 -9.87 -16.52
N GLU A 255 -11.39 -9.61 -16.91
CA GLU A 255 -12.26 -10.56 -17.56
C GLU A 255 -11.67 -11.08 -18.87
N SER A 256 -11.70 -12.42 -19.09
CA SER A 256 -11.05 -13.06 -20.23
C SER A 256 -11.96 -13.28 -21.43
N ILE A 257 -13.29 -13.22 -21.27
CA ILE A 257 -14.28 -13.47 -22.34
C ILE A 257 -15.19 -12.27 -22.62
N HIS A 258 -15.22 -11.27 -21.77
CA HIS A 258 -15.93 -10.01 -21.96
C HIS A 258 -14.96 -8.85 -22.19
N ASN A 259 -15.40 -7.79 -22.85
CA ASN A 259 -14.56 -6.61 -23.13
C ASN A 259 -14.63 -5.56 -22.00
N HIS A 260 -14.44 -5.98 -20.77
CA HIS A 260 -14.38 -5.08 -19.59
C HIS A 260 -13.65 -5.72 -18.43
#